data_37a5727bbf164b45ea97ee8c4b651368
#
_entry.id   37a5727bbf164b45ea97ee8c4b651368
#
_cell.length_a   1.000
_cell.length_b   1.000
_cell.length_c   1.000
_cell.angle_alpha   90.00
_cell.angle_beta   90.00
_cell.angle_gamma   90.00
#
_symmetry.space_group_name_H-M   'P 1'
#
loop_
_entity.id
_entity.type
_entity.pdbx_description
1 polymer ?
#
loop_
_entity_poly.entity_id
_entity_poly.type
_entity_poly.pdbx_seq_one_letter_code
_entity_poly.pdbx_strand_id
1 'polypeptide(L)'
;LFVTTKLWNDRHGYDEAQRAMDESLRKLGLAYVDLFLIHWPVAGSDKFVDAWRAMVAMKEDGRARSIGVSNFTIANLRRLVDETGVVPAVNQVELHPGFAQRELRAFHAEQGIATESWSPLGQGAVMHDATLAGIAARHGKSAAQVTLRWHLQNGLIVIPKSVTPARIQANIDVFDFELSADEMADIDALPEGPRLGPDPATFTG
;
A
#
# COMPACT_ATOMS: atom_id res chain seq x y z
N LEU A 1 9.24 -7.93 -15.11
CA LEU A 1 9.11 -6.76 -14.24
C LEU A 1 7.63 -6.56 -13.90
N PHE A 2 7.30 -6.31 -12.64
CA PHE A 2 5.94 -5.97 -12.21
C PHE A 2 5.82 -4.44 -12.16
N VAL A 3 4.95 -3.87 -12.98
CA VAL A 3 4.81 -2.41 -13.13
C VAL A 3 3.51 -1.95 -12.51
N THR A 4 3.61 -1.05 -11.51
CA THR A 4 2.47 -0.40 -10.89
C THR A 4 2.47 1.09 -11.23
N THR A 5 1.30 1.64 -11.59
CA THR A 5 1.08 3.09 -11.68
C THR A 5 -0.25 3.48 -11.05
N LYS A 6 -0.51 4.78 -10.91
CA LYS A 6 -1.69 5.29 -10.20
C LYS A 6 -2.44 6.33 -11.00
N LEU A 7 -3.75 6.34 -10.84
CA LEU A 7 -4.64 7.42 -11.26
C LEU A 7 -4.52 8.58 -10.26
N TRP A 8 -4.11 9.73 -10.73
CA TRP A 8 -4.00 10.92 -9.89
C TRP A 8 -5.37 11.53 -9.54
N ASN A 9 -5.42 12.30 -8.49
CA ASN A 9 -6.64 12.80 -7.85
C ASN A 9 -7.51 13.69 -8.75
N ASP A 10 -6.91 14.49 -9.63
CA ASP A 10 -7.60 15.39 -10.57
C ASP A 10 -8.17 14.69 -11.82
N ARG A 11 -7.91 13.37 -11.95
CA ARG A 11 -8.29 12.55 -13.12
C ARG A 11 -9.42 11.56 -12.80
N HIS A 12 -10.16 11.77 -11.70
CA HIS A 12 -11.31 10.96 -11.35
C HIS A 12 -12.48 11.18 -12.30
N GLY A 13 -13.33 10.15 -12.45
CA GLY A 13 -14.41 10.08 -13.43
C GLY A 13 -14.06 9.08 -14.53
N TYR A 14 -15.08 8.57 -15.23
CA TYR A 14 -14.91 7.46 -16.17
C TYR A 14 -13.98 7.82 -17.34
N ASP A 15 -14.31 8.86 -18.10
CA ASP A 15 -13.56 9.25 -19.31
C ASP A 15 -12.17 9.81 -18.98
N GLU A 16 -12.04 10.55 -17.87
CA GLU A 16 -10.75 11.07 -17.44
C GLU A 16 -9.80 9.95 -17.02
N ALA A 17 -10.30 8.93 -16.30
CA ALA A 17 -9.51 7.78 -15.93
C ALA A 17 -9.03 6.99 -17.17
N GLN A 18 -9.87 6.84 -18.20
CA GLN A 18 -9.49 6.22 -19.47
C GLN A 18 -8.33 6.97 -20.13
N ARG A 19 -8.45 8.30 -20.27
CA ARG A 19 -7.39 9.16 -20.84
C ARG A 19 -6.10 9.10 -20.01
N ALA A 20 -6.19 9.05 -18.68
CA ALA A 20 -5.04 8.96 -17.80
C ALA A 20 -4.29 7.63 -17.94
N MET A 21 -5.00 6.52 -18.16
CA MET A 21 -4.38 5.23 -18.44
C MET A 21 -3.61 5.27 -19.77
N ASP A 22 -4.24 5.75 -20.84
CA ASP A 22 -3.60 5.83 -22.15
C ASP A 22 -2.35 6.72 -22.11
N GLU A 23 -2.41 7.84 -21.39
CA GLU A 23 -1.25 8.71 -21.16
C GLU A 23 -0.13 8.00 -20.38
N SER A 24 -0.49 7.25 -19.34
CA SER A 24 0.47 6.48 -18.52
C SER A 24 1.17 5.41 -19.37
N LEU A 25 0.43 4.63 -20.12
CA LEU A 25 0.97 3.60 -21.02
C LEU A 25 1.92 4.20 -22.08
N ARG A 26 1.50 5.31 -22.68
CA ARG A 26 2.32 6.04 -23.65
C ARG A 26 3.66 6.52 -23.05
N LYS A 27 3.61 7.11 -21.83
CA LYS A 27 4.81 7.58 -21.11
C LYS A 27 5.75 6.45 -20.69
N LEU A 28 5.18 5.32 -20.30
CA LEU A 28 5.93 4.12 -19.92
C LEU A 28 6.47 3.34 -21.14
N GLY A 29 5.93 3.55 -22.32
CA GLY A 29 6.25 2.77 -23.52
C GLY A 29 5.76 1.32 -23.42
N LEU A 30 4.63 1.09 -22.72
CA LEU A 30 4.07 -0.23 -22.44
C LEU A 30 2.67 -0.38 -23.04
N ALA A 31 2.30 -1.61 -23.37
CA ALA A 31 0.93 -1.93 -23.79
C ALA A 31 -0.02 -2.16 -22.62
N TYR A 32 0.50 -2.49 -21.44
CA TYR A 32 -0.26 -2.74 -20.23
C TYR A 32 0.58 -2.45 -18.96
N VAL A 33 -0.09 -2.34 -17.82
CA VAL A 33 0.54 -2.37 -16.48
C VAL A 33 0.06 -3.59 -15.69
N ASP A 34 0.87 -4.06 -14.75
CA ASP A 34 0.49 -5.20 -13.91
C ASP A 34 -0.51 -4.80 -12.83
N LEU A 35 -0.41 -3.58 -12.30
CA LEU A 35 -1.33 -3.04 -11.29
C LEU A 35 -1.60 -1.55 -11.54
N PHE A 36 -2.89 -1.17 -11.58
CA PHE A 36 -3.33 0.22 -11.63
C PHE A 36 -4.13 0.56 -10.39
N LEU A 37 -3.78 1.65 -9.69
CA LEU A 37 -4.40 2.04 -8.42
C LEU A 37 -5.07 3.41 -8.54
N ILE A 38 -6.25 3.60 -7.91
CA ILE A 38 -6.72 4.96 -7.56
C ILE A 38 -5.83 5.46 -6.42
N HIS A 39 -5.20 6.65 -6.57
CA HIS A 39 -4.20 7.12 -5.61
C HIS A 39 -4.82 7.53 -4.26
N TRP A 40 -5.95 8.25 -4.27
CA TRP A 40 -6.73 8.66 -3.09
C TRP A 40 -8.22 8.65 -3.41
N PRO A 41 -9.11 8.45 -2.44
CA PRO A 41 -10.56 8.56 -2.66
C PRO A 41 -11.02 10.01 -2.94
N VAL A 42 -10.26 11.01 -2.51
CA VAL A 42 -10.52 12.46 -2.58
C VAL A 42 -11.82 12.82 -1.87
N ALA A 43 -11.71 13.21 -0.60
CA ALA A 43 -12.85 13.57 0.23
C ALA A 43 -13.71 14.66 -0.43
N GLY A 44 -15.04 14.46 -0.45
CA GLY A 44 -16.01 15.39 -1.04
C GLY A 44 -16.10 15.37 -2.58
N SER A 45 -15.25 14.61 -3.28
CA SER A 45 -15.28 14.55 -4.76
C SER A 45 -16.34 13.61 -5.32
N ASP A 46 -16.68 12.57 -4.61
CA ASP A 46 -17.67 11.54 -4.99
C ASP A 46 -17.48 10.86 -6.37
N LYS A 47 -16.31 10.99 -6.98
CA LYS A 47 -16.01 10.52 -8.34
C LYS A 47 -15.20 9.23 -8.41
N PHE A 48 -14.75 8.70 -7.28
CA PHE A 48 -13.89 7.51 -7.28
C PHE A 48 -14.60 6.25 -7.77
N VAL A 49 -15.93 6.16 -7.60
CA VAL A 49 -16.72 5.02 -8.11
C VAL A 49 -16.75 4.99 -9.63
N ASP A 50 -16.91 6.16 -10.28
CA ASP A 50 -16.85 6.24 -11.74
C ASP A 50 -15.44 5.96 -12.29
N ALA A 51 -14.41 6.44 -11.59
CA ALA A 51 -13.02 6.06 -11.88
C ALA A 51 -12.81 4.55 -11.76
N TRP A 52 -13.39 3.92 -10.73
CA TRP A 52 -13.31 2.48 -10.54
C TRP A 52 -14.02 1.69 -11.65
N ARG A 53 -15.20 2.12 -12.10
CA ARG A 53 -15.88 1.52 -13.26
C ARG A 53 -15.03 1.58 -14.52
N ALA A 54 -14.32 2.69 -14.73
CA ALA A 54 -13.35 2.79 -15.82
C ALA A 54 -12.19 1.80 -15.67
N MET A 55 -11.67 1.61 -14.45
CA MET A 55 -10.59 0.66 -14.19
C MET A 55 -11.03 -0.80 -14.36
N VAL A 56 -12.28 -1.13 -14.04
CA VAL A 56 -12.86 -2.45 -14.36
C VAL A 56 -12.83 -2.70 -15.87
N ALA A 57 -13.26 -1.76 -16.68
CA ALA A 57 -13.17 -1.86 -18.14
C ALA A 57 -11.71 -1.99 -18.64
N MET A 58 -10.75 -1.26 -18.03
CA MET A 58 -9.32 -1.39 -18.37
C MET A 58 -8.75 -2.75 -18.01
N LYS A 59 -9.27 -3.41 -16.97
CA LYS A 59 -8.90 -4.79 -16.65
C LYS A 59 -9.48 -5.78 -17.65
N GLU A 60 -10.71 -5.57 -18.09
CA GLU A 60 -11.38 -6.41 -19.09
C GLU A 60 -10.71 -6.33 -20.46
N ASP A 61 -10.28 -5.14 -20.88
CA ASP A 61 -9.59 -4.92 -22.16
C ASP A 61 -8.06 -5.21 -22.11
N GLY A 62 -7.53 -5.53 -20.93
CA GLY A 62 -6.16 -5.99 -20.74
C GLY A 62 -5.11 -4.89 -20.58
N ARG A 63 -5.49 -3.61 -20.52
CA ARG A 63 -4.54 -2.50 -20.22
C ARG A 63 -4.05 -2.52 -18.77
N ALA A 64 -4.80 -3.10 -17.84
CA ALA A 64 -4.37 -3.38 -16.48
C ALA A 64 -4.61 -4.86 -16.16
N ARG A 65 -3.60 -5.61 -15.71
CA ARG A 65 -3.76 -7.01 -15.28
C ARG A 65 -4.51 -7.12 -13.95
N SER A 66 -4.25 -6.18 -13.06
CA SER A 66 -4.94 -6.05 -11.77
C SER A 66 -5.26 -4.58 -11.50
N ILE A 67 -6.35 -4.37 -10.77
CA ILE A 67 -6.79 -3.04 -10.34
C ILE A 67 -6.95 -3.01 -8.83
N GLY A 68 -6.65 -1.86 -8.25
CA GLY A 68 -6.73 -1.66 -6.81
C GLY A 68 -6.88 -0.19 -6.45
N VAL A 69 -6.76 0.09 -5.19
CA VAL A 69 -6.91 1.44 -4.65
C VAL A 69 -5.77 1.78 -3.69
N SER A 70 -5.64 3.03 -3.33
CA SER A 70 -4.70 3.49 -2.31
C SER A 70 -5.39 4.47 -1.38
N ASN A 71 -5.13 4.36 -0.08
CA ASN A 71 -5.66 5.23 0.96
C ASN A 71 -7.19 5.17 1.14
N PHE A 72 -7.82 4.07 0.75
CA PHE A 72 -9.26 3.89 0.94
C PHE A 72 -9.57 3.45 2.37
N THR A 73 -10.56 4.11 2.97
CA THR A 73 -11.14 3.70 4.26
C THR A 73 -12.09 2.51 4.07
N ILE A 74 -12.47 1.85 5.16
CA ILE A 74 -13.48 0.77 5.12
C ILE A 74 -14.78 1.25 4.48
N ALA A 75 -15.22 2.48 4.79
CA ALA A 75 -16.43 3.05 4.20
C ALA A 75 -16.30 3.23 2.67
N ASN A 76 -15.15 3.71 2.18
CA ASN A 76 -14.90 3.83 0.75
C ASN A 76 -14.88 2.46 0.06
N LEU A 77 -14.23 1.45 0.67
CA LEU A 77 -14.15 0.10 0.13
C LEU A 77 -15.53 -0.57 0.04
N ARG A 78 -16.33 -0.48 1.11
CA ARG A 78 -17.71 -1.00 1.11
C ARG A 78 -18.53 -0.37 -0.01
N ARG A 79 -18.55 0.96 -0.09
CA ARG A 79 -19.28 1.66 -1.14
C ARG A 79 -18.84 1.24 -2.54
N LEU A 80 -17.54 1.11 -2.76
CA LEU A 80 -16.99 0.71 -4.05
C LEU A 80 -17.46 -0.70 -4.45
N VAL A 81 -17.44 -1.65 -3.52
CA VAL A 81 -17.93 -3.02 -3.74
C VAL A 81 -19.44 -3.06 -3.90
N ASP A 82 -20.19 -2.36 -3.04
CA ASP A 82 -21.66 -2.33 -3.09
C ASP A 82 -22.19 -1.76 -4.42
N GLU A 83 -21.52 -0.72 -4.97
CA GLU A 83 -21.97 -0.06 -6.19
C GLU A 83 -21.48 -0.74 -7.50
N THR A 84 -20.44 -1.58 -7.41
CA THR A 84 -19.81 -2.16 -8.62
C THR A 84 -19.74 -3.68 -8.64
N GLY A 85 -19.85 -4.33 -7.48
CA GLY A 85 -19.67 -5.78 -7.34
C GLY A 85 -18.20 -6.23 -7.47
N VAL A 86 -17.25 -5.32 -7.65
CA VAL A 86 -15.85 -5.66 -7.91
C VAL A 86 -14.96 -5.27 -6.73
N VAL A 87 -14.30 -6.28 -6.15
CA VAL A 87 -13.37 -6.11 -5.03
C VAL A 87 -11.99 -5.66 -5.54
N PRO A 88 -11.36 -4.62 -4.95
CA PRO A 88 -9.98 -4.26 -5.27
C PRO A 88 -9.00 -5.39 -4.94
N ALA A 89 -8.04 -5.65 -5.84
CA ALA A 89 -6.99 -6.62 -5.55
C ALA A 89 -6.05 -6.16 -4.41
N VAL A 90 -5.83 -4.86 -4.30
CA VAL A 90 -4.91 -4.23 -3.35
C VAL A 90 -5.54 -2.95 -2.80
N ASN A 91 -5.32 -2.67 -1.51
CA ASN A 91 -5.40 -1.32 -0.94
C ASN A 91 -4.02 -0.95 -0.39
N GLN A 92 -3.37 0.04 -1.03
CA GLN A 92 -2.05 0.53 -0.61
C GLN A 92 -2.23 1.66 0.40
N VAL A 93 -1.78 1.47 1.64
CA VAL A 93 -2.04 2.40 2.76
C VAL A 93 -0.77 2.73 3.54
N GLU A 94 -0.79 3.84 4.28
CA GLU A 94 0.23 4.06 5.31
C GLU A 94 0.17 2.94 6.33
N LEU A 95 1.29 2.24 6.49
CA LEU A 95 1.38 1.20 7.50
C LEU A 95 2.84 0.97 7.91
N HIS A 96 3.08 1.00 9.22
CA HIS A 96 4.35 0.72 9.88
C HIS A 96 4.07 0.29 11.34
N PRO A 97 5.02 -0.24 12.10
CA PRO A 97 4.76 -0.73 13.46
C PRO A 97 4.03 0.26 14.37
N GLY A 98 4.39 1.57 14.31
CA GLY A 98 3.70 2.62 15.06
C GLY A 98 2.35 3.06 14.47
N PHE A 99 1.91 2.49 13.36
CA PHE A 99 0.62 2.76 12.72
C PHE A 99 0.15 1.50 11.96
N ALA A 100 -0.22 0.48 12.71
CA ALA A 100 -0.41 -0.88 12.19
C ALA A 100 -1.75 -1.13 11.48
N GLN A 101 -2.70 -0.17 11.52
CA GLN A 101 -4.00 -0.24 10.83
C GLN A 101 -4.76 -1.57 11.03
N ARG A 102 -4.82 -2.09 12.25
CA ARG A 102 -5.32 -3.43 12.56
C ARG A 102 -6.75 -3.66 12.07
N GLU A 103 -7.65 -2.70 12.30
CA GLU A 103 -9.05 -2.79 11.88
C GLU A 103 -9.16 -2.86 10.34
N LEU A 104 -8.44 -2.00 9.63
CA LEU A 104 -8.44 -1.98 8.17
C LEU A 104 -7.84 -3.26 7.59
N ARG A 105 -6.76 -3.78 8.18
CA ARG A 105 -6.14 -5.06 7.79
C ARG A 105 -7.09 -6.25 8.00
N ALA A 106 -7.80 -6.27 9.12
CA ALA A 106 -8.80 -7.31 9.38
C ALA A 106 -9.91 -7.28 8.32
N PHE A 107 -10.42 -6.09 7.99
CA PHE A 107 -11.39 -5.92 6.91
C PHE A 107 -10.84 -6.37 5.56
N HIS A 108 -9.59 -6.02 5.23
CA HIS A 108 -8.95 -6.47 3.98
C HIS A 108 -8.87 -7.99 3.90
N ALA A 109 -8.44 -8.66 4.98
CA ALA A 109 -8.35 -10.11 5.03
C ALA A 109 -9.72 -10.79 4.83
N GLU A 110 -10.78 -10.24 5.44
CA GLU A 110 -12.15 -10.72 5.27
C GLU A 110 -12.64 -10.58 3.83
N GLN A 111 -12.27 -9.49 3.14
CA GLN A 111 -12.71 -9.20 1.77
C GLN A 111 -11.78 -9.78 0.69
N GLY A 112 -10.66 -10.41 1.06
CA GLY A 112 -9.67 -10.91 0.11
C GLY A 112 -8.87 -9.80 -0.58
N ILE A 113 -8.72 -8.64 0.06
CA ILE A 113 -7.92 -7.51 -0.41
C ILE A 113 -6.49 -7.63 0.11
N ALA A 114 -5.49 -7.59 -0.74
CA ALA A 114 -4.10 -7.52 -0.29
C ALA A 114 -3.80 -6.12 0.30
N THR A 115 -3.10 -6.10 1.44
CA THR A 115 -2.62 -4.85 2.04
C THR A 115 -1.21 -4.56 1.57
N GLU A 116 -1.00 -3.39 0.96
CA GLU A 116 0.32 -2.90 0.58
C GLU A 116 0.69 -1.68 1.41
N SER A 117 1.90 -1.70 1.99
CA SER A 117 2.35 -0.68 2.95
C SER A 117 3.20 0.38 2.24
N TRP A 118 2.71 1.62 2.16
CA TRP A 118 3.59 2.75 1.88
C TRP A 118 4.17 3.34 3.18
N SER A 119 5.35 3.97 3.10
CA SER A 119 6.16 4.39 4.25
C SER A 119 6.37 3.27 5.30
N PRO A 120 6.74 2.04 4.88
CA PRO A 120 6.83 0.88 5.80
C PRO A 120 7.82 1.08 6.95
N LEU A 121 8.77 2.00 6.81
CA LEU A 121 9.78 2.34 7.82
C LEU A 121 9.40 3.60 8.64
N GLY A 122 8.15 4.04 8.60
CA GLY A 122 7.67 5.20 9.36
C GLY A 122 8.51 6.46 9.11
N GLN A 123 8.93 6.72 7.87
CA GLN A 123 9.83 7.83 7.49
C GLN A 123 11.14 7.89 8.32
N GLY A 124 11.56 6.74 8.85
CA GLY A 124 12.79 6.62 9.64
C GLY A 124 12.57 6.52 11.16
N ALA A 125 11.35 6.67 11.65
CA ALA A 125 11.04 6.57 13.09
C ALA A 125 11.47 5.21 13.68
N VAL A 126 11.33 4.12 12.93
CA VAL A 126 11.75 2.77 13.34
C VAL A 126 13.25 2.66 13.68
N MET A 127 14.11 3.57 13.16
CA MET A 127 15.53 3.53 13.40
C MET A 127 15.92 3.92 14.84
N HIS A 128 15.01 4.53 15.57
CA HIS A 128 15.24 5.07 16.92
C HIS A 128 14.47 4.27 17.99
N ASP A 129 13.73 3.24 17.59
CA ASP A 129 12.98 2.41 18.52
C ASP A 129 13.88 1.37 19.20
N ALA A 130 13.85 1.33 20.53
CA ALA A 130 14.71 0.46 21.33
C ALA A 130 14.34 -1.02 21.18
N THR A 131 13.05 -1.35 21.03
CA THR A 131 12.58 -2.72 20.82
C THR A 131 13.09 -3.24 19.48
N LEU A 132 12.90 -2.47 18.41
CA LEU A 132 13.37 -2.83 17.08
C LEU A 132 14.90 -2.95 17.03
N ALA A 133 15.63 -2.06 17.71
CA ALA A 133 17.10 -2.13 17.81
C ALA A 133 17.56 -3.38 18.55
N GLY A 134 16.89 -3.75 19.65
CA GLY A 134 17.19 -4.96 20.42
C GLY A 134 16.96 -6.25 19.61
N ILE A 135 15.86 -6.33 18.88
CA ILE A 135 15.56 -7.44 17.97
C ILE A 135 16.61 -7.50 16.86
N ALA A 136 16.92 -6.38 16.24
CA ALA A 136 17.91 -6.27 15.17
C ALA A 136 19.30 -6.80 15.60
N ALA A 137 19.73 -6.45 16.80
CA ALA A 137 21.02 -6.93 17.35
C ALA A 137 21.07 -8.47 17.49
N ARG A 138 19.97 -9.11 17.90
CA ARG A 138 19.89 -10.57 18.03
C ARG A 138 20.03 -11.30 16.68
N HIS A 139 19.50 -10.70 15.62
CA HIS A 139 19.55 -11.26 14.27
C HIS A 139 20.75 -10.80 13.44
N GLY A 140 21.61 -9.91 13.95
CA GLY A 140 22.69 -9.29 13.16
C GLY A 140 22.18 -8.46 11.97
N LYS A 141 20.98 -7.91 12.10
CA LYS A 141 20.29 -7.12 11.07
C LYS A 141 20.08 -5.67 11.53
N SER A 142 19.62 -4.81 10.64
CA SER A 142 19.19 -3.45 10.97
C SER A 142 17.73 -3.40 11.42
N ALA A 143 17.34 -2.37 12.17
CA ALA A 143 15.94 -2.14 12.52
C ALA A 143 15.03 -2.02 11.28
N ALA A 144 15.54 -1.50 10.15
CA ALA A 144 14.82 -1.48 8.89
C ALA A 144 14.51 -2.89 8.37
N GLN A 145 15.49 -3.79 8.38
CA GLN A 145 15.30 -5.18 7.93
C GLN A 145 14.33 -5.93 8.84
N VAL A 146 14.43 -5.76 10.16
CA VAL A 146 13.48 -6.30 11.14
C VAL A 146 12.06 -5.81 10.84
N THR A 147 11.89 -4.51 10.62
CA THR A 147 10.58 -3.94 10.28
C THR A 147 10.03 -4.49 8.97
N LEU A 148 10.84 -4.60 7.92
CA LEU A 148 10.41 -5.20 6.66
C LEU A 148 10.06 -6.67 6.82
N ARG A 149 10.82 -7.42 7.62
CA ARG A 149 10.50 -8.82 7.92
C ARG A 149 9.19 -8.97 8.69
N TRP A 150 8.92 -8.08 9.65
CA TRP A 150 7.63 -8.02 10.35
C TRP A 150 6.45 -7.83 9.38
N HIS A 151 6.59 -6.94 8.39
CA HIS A 151 5.57 -6.80 7.36
C HIS A 151 5.34 -8.09 6.59
N LEU A 152 6.41 -8.74 6.12
CA LEU A 152 6.33 -9.97 5.33
C LEU A 152 5.69 -11.11 6.14
N GLN A 153 6.04 -11.26 7.43
CA GLN A 153 5.45 -12.28 8.29
C GLN A 153 3.98 -12.00 8.65
N ASN A 154 3.55 -10.75 8.55
CA ASN A 154 2.14 -10.36 8.60
C ASN A 154 1.40 -10.52 7.26
N GLY A 155 2.02 -11.08 6.22
CA GLY A 155 1.43 -11.22 4.89
C GLY A 155 1.23 -9.92 4.13
N LEU A 156 1.96 -8.86 4.49
CA LEU A 156 1.84 -7.53 3.88
C LEU A 156 2.83 -7.37 2.73
N ILE A 157 2.41 -6.64 1.70
CA ILE A 157 3.29 -6.20 0.61
C ILE A 157 3.97 -4.90 1.04
N VAL A 158 5.27 -4.76 0.77
CA VAL A 158 6.05 -3.59 1.16
C VAL A 158 6.74 -2.94 -0.02
N ILE A 159 6.76 -1.60 -0.05
CA ILE A 159 7.41 -0.80 -1.08
C ILE A 159 8.42 0.19 -0.47
N PRO A 160 9.51 -0.30 0.16
CA PRO A 160 10.49 0.58 0.80
C PRO A 160 11.30 1.36 -0.26
N LYS A 161 11.16 2.69 -0.25
CA LYS A 161 11.90 3.56 -1.16
C LYS A 161 13.30 3.88 -0.61
N SER A 162 14.32 3.77 -1.43
CA SER A 162 15.64 4.32 -1.13
C SER A 162 16.33 4.81 -2.41
N VAL A 163 17.23 5.78 -2.27
CA VAL A 163 18.17 6.25 -3.31
C VAL A 163 19.62 5.85 -3.00
N THR A 164 19.86 5.22 -1.86
CA THR A 164 21.18 4.77 -1.41
C THR A 164 21.38 3.30 -1.80
N PRO A 165 22.35 2.95 -2.67
CA PRO A 165 22.52 1.57 -3.14
C PRO A 165 22.63 0.54 -2.01
N ALA A 166 23.40 0.81 -0.96
CA ALA A 166 23.54 -0.10 0.18
C ALA A 166 22.20 -0.33 0.91
N ARG A 167 21.34 0.69 1.02
CA ARG A 167 20.00 0.53 1.64
C ARG A 167 19.05 -0.23 0.71
N ILE A 168 19.15 -0.05 -0.62
CA ILE A 168 18.36 -0.83 -1.59
C ILE A 168 18.71 -2.31 -1.44
N GLN A 169 20.00 -2.65 -1.36
CA GLN A 169 20.46 -4.01 -1.13
C GLN A 169 19.99 -4.56 0.22
N ALA A 170 20.12 -3.80 1.31
CA ALA A 170 19.67 -4.21 2.62
C ALA A 170 18.14 -4.42 2.71
N ASN A 171 17.34 -3.63 1.99
CA ASN A 171 15.89 -3.76 1.98
C ASN A 171 15.40 -5.09 1.37
N ILE A 172 16.16 -5.71 0.46
CA ILE A 172 15.82 -7.03 -0.09
C ILE A 172 16.45 -8.19 0.69
N ASP A 173 17.45 -7.92 1.53
CA ASP A 173 18.14 -8.90 2.37
C ASP A 173 17.38 -9.16 3.68
N VAL A 174 16.17 -9.73 3.54
CA VAL A 174 15.19 -9.93 4.64
C VAL A 174 14.59 -11.35 4.64
N PHE A 175 15.12 -12.27 3.81
CA PHE A 175 14.56 -13.60 3.63
C PHE A 175 15.40 -14.70 4.30
N ASP A 176 16.55 -14.38 4.88
CA ASP A 176 17.50 -15.28 5.50
C ASP A 176 17.35 -15.41 7.02
N PHE A 177 16.35 -14.74 7.60
CA PHE A 177 16.01 -14.84 9.03
C PHE A 177 14.50 -14.77 9.24
N GLU A 178 14.04 -15.19 10.41
CA GLU A 178 12.64 -15.10 10.83
C GLU A 178 12.54 -14.50 12.23
N LEU A 179 11.52 -13.68 12.43
CA LEU A 179 11.14 -13.17 13.74
C LEU A 179 10.35 -14.26 14.48
N SER A 180 10.69 -14.49 15.75
CA SER A 180 9.91 -15.40 16.61
C SER A 180 8.52 -14.80 16.90
N ALA A 181 7.60 -15.64 17.41
CA ALA A 181 6.29 -15.19 17.84
C ALA A 181 6.35 -14.10 18.90
N ASP A 182 7.31 -14.20 19.84
CA ASP A 182 7.50 -13.18 20.89
C ASP A 182 8.00 -11.87 20.30
N GLU A 183 8.96 -11.92 19.35
CA GLU A 183 9.44 -10.72 18.66
C GLU A 183 8.36 -10.04 17.81
N MET A 184 7.52 -10.83 17.15
CA MET A 184 6.34 -10.30 16.43
C MET A 184 5.38 -9.62 17.40
N ALA A 185 5.11 -10.23 18.56
CA ALA A 185 4.26 -9.66 19.60
C ALA A 185 4.85 -8.39 20.22
N ASP A 186 6.17 -8.34 20.46
CA ASP A 186 6.87 -7.15 20.94
C ASP A 186 6.72 -5.97 19.95
N ILE A 187 6.85 -6.24 18.65
CA ILE A 187 6.64 -5.22 17.62
C ILE A 187 5.18 -4.79 17.54
N ASP A 188 4.25 -5.73 17.64
CA ASP A 188 2.81 -5.43 17.61
C ASP A 188 2.35 -4.65 18.85
N ALA A 189 3.08 -4.74 19.97
CA ALA A 189 2.82 -4.00 21.19
C ALA A 189 3.39 -2.58 21.22
N LEU A 190 4.11 -2.17 20.17
CA LEU A 190 4.63 -0.81 20.08
C LEU A 190 3.49 0.23 20.14
N PRO A 191 3.68 1.37 20.85
CA PRO A 191 2.67 2.39 20.93
C PRO A 191 2.23 2.91 19.57
N GLU A 192 0.93 3.03 19.37
CA GLU A 192 0.42 3.67 18.15
C GLU A 192 0.74 5.17 18.18
N GLY A 193 1.39 5.64 17.13
CA GLY A 193 1.67 7.04 16.88
C GLY A 193 0.64 7.68 15.95
N PRO A 194 0.79 8.98 15.69
CA PRO A 194 -0.04 9.66 14.72
C PRO A 194 0.26 9.16 13.30
N ARG A 195 -0.71 9.34 12.42
CA ARG A 195 -0.51 9.23 10.98
C ARG A 195 0.58 10.22 10.53
N LEU A 196 1.46 9.80 9.61
CA LEU A 196 2.52 10.65 9.05
C LEU A 196 2.10 11.35 7.77
N GLY A 197 1.22 10.73 7.01
CA GLY A 197 0.64 11.31 5.79
C GLY A 197 -0.74 11.91 6.01
N PRO A 198 -1.39 12.40 4.95
CA PRO A 198 -2.74 12.95 5.02
C PRO A 198 -3.77 11.92 5.48
N ASP A 199 -4.83 12.38 6.14
CA ASP A 199 -5.97 11.53 6.50
C ASP A 199 -6.89 11.36 5.27
N PRO A 200 -7.12 10.11 4.81
CA PRO A 200 -7.99 9.84 3.67
C PRO A 200 -9.42 10.35 3.83
N ALA A 201 -9.91 10.47 5.07
CA ALA A 201 -11.26 10.94 5.35
C ALA A 201 -11.45 12.44 5.05
N THR A 202 -10.36 13.21 5.07
CA THR A 202 -10.39 14.67 4.92
C THR A 202 -9.54 15.19 3.75
N PHE A 203 -8.69 14.35 3.18
CA PHE A 203 -7.78 14.76 2.11
C PHE A 203 -8.55 15.03 0.80
N THR A 204 -8.39 16.23 0.26
CA THR A 204 -9.11 16.70 -0.94
C THR A 204 -8.26 16.73 -2.22
N GLY A 205 -6.98 16.35 -2.13
CA GLY A 205 -6.09 16.31 -3.29
C GLY A 205 -4.91 17.26 -3.21
#